data_3fd7d14875892d88f6bfff2e9d94d3dc
#
_entry.id   3fd7d14875892d88f6bfff2e9d94d3dc
#
_cell.length_a   1.000
_cell.length_b   1.000
_cell.length_c   1.000
_cell.angle_alpha   90.00
_cell.angle_beta   90.00
_cell.angle_gamma   90.00
#
_symmetry.space_group_name_H-M   'P 1'
#
loop_
_entity.id
_entity.type
_entity.pdbx_description
1 polymer ?
#
loop_
_entity_poly.entity_id
_entity_poly.type
_entity_poly.pdbx_seq_one_letter_code
_entity_poly.pdbx_strand_id
1 'polypeptide(L)'
;MQYPDADWCTEQYFETLYLLLDTLGGIKEKELIQEAIAASHDFIEELQIEHTRLFINGFPHVAAPPYGSVYLEKTLRGKYSDEILLHYRSLGYDLTPDADLPDSLVHQLEFLSFLAEDQNFEGEKEFLSRFFLPWFPLFAARTKEEAEHPFYQVIISLIDFFTKEEEEYGV
;
A
#
# COMPACT_ATOMS: atom_id res chain seq x y z
N MET A 1 -0.34 -19.83 14.56
CA MET A 1 0.69 -18.79 14.53
C MET A 1 0.17 -17.65 15.39
N GLN A 2 0.84 -17.34 16.49
CA GLN A 2 0.40 -16.30 17.41
C GLN A 2 0.95 -14.99 16.85
N TYR A 3 0.08 -14.07 16.47
CA TYR A 3 0.49 -12.72 16.06
C TYR A 3 1.24 -12.08 17.23
N PRO A 4 2.40 -11.44 17.01
CA PRO A 4 3.06 -10.65 18.05
C PRO A 4 2.08 -9.58 18.56
N ASP A 5 2.15 -9.27 19.85
CA ASP A 5 1.28 -8.27 20.48
C ASP A 5 1.26 -6.98 19.65
N ALA A 6 0.06 -6.49 19.37
CA ALA A 6 -0.18 -5.34 18.49
C ALA A 6 0.66 -4.09 18.88
N ASP A 7 0.94 -3.92 20.16
CA ASP A 7 1.72 -2.81 20.70
C ASP A 7 3.17 -2.78 20.19
N TRP A 8 3.84 -3.94 20.08
CA TRP A 8 5.23 -4.01 19.64
C TRP A 8 5.41 -3.69 18.15
N CYS A 9 4.52 -4.19 17.29
CA CYS A 9 4.54 -3.87 15.87
C CYS A 9 4.29 -2.39 15.61
N THR A 10 3.42 -1.79 16.40
CA THR A 10 3.02 -0.38 16.25
C THR A 10 4.17 0.56 16.61
N GLU A 11 4.85 0.35 17.74
CA GLU A 11 5.95 1.22 18.20
C GLU A 11 7.14 1.18 17.24
N GLN A 12 7.58 -0.01 16.82
CA GLN A 12 8.75 -0.17 15.94
C GLN A 12 8.48 0.31 14.51
N TYR A 13 7.26 0.16 14.03
CA TYR A 13 6.80 0.68 12.75
C TYR A 13 6.80 2.22 12.75
N PHE A 14 6.34 2.84 13.82
CA PHE A 14 6.33 4.29 13.96
C PHE A 14 7.72 4.89 14.18
N GLU A 15 8.62 4.22 14.92
CA GLU A 15 10.02 4.65 15.00
C GLU A 15 10.71 4.62 13.63
N THR A 16 10.43 3.61 12.82
CA THR A 16 10.96 3.51 11.45
C THR A 16 10.40 4.62 10.55
N LEU A 17 9.11 4.89 10.64
CA LEU A 17 8.48 6.02 9.95
C LEU A 17 9.06 7.37 10.40
N TYR A 18 9.30 7.58 11.68
CA TYR A 18 9.94 8.80 12.19
C TYR A 18 11.35 9.00 11.65
N LEU A 19 12.15 7.94 11.61
CA LEU A 19 13.50 7.96 11.05
C LEU A 19 13.51 8.28 9.55
N LEU A 20 12.60 7.66 8.79
CA LEU A 20 12.43 7.93 7.36
C LEU A 20 12.04 9.39 7.10
N LEU A 21 11.15 9.94 7.90
CA LEU A 21 10.68 11.30 7.76
C LEU A 21 11.68 12.37 8.18
N ASP A 22 12.53 12.07 9.17
CA ASP A 22 13.63 12.95 9.53
C ASP A 22 14.67 13.03 8.39
N THR A 23 14.74 11.99 7.57
CA THR A 23 15.66 11.90 6.43
C THR A 23 15.07 12.54 5.15
N LEU A 24 13.73 12.51 4.96
CA LEU A 24 13.06 12.86 3.71
C LEU A 24 12.30 14.20 3.76
N GLY A 25 12.11 14.79 4.94
CA GLY A 25 10.98 15.66 5.10
C GLY A 25 11.16 17.14 4.99
N GLY A 26 10.25 17.74 4.31
CA GLY A 26 9.76 19.10 4.55
C GLY A 26 8.93 19.18 5.85
N ILE A 27 8.89 20.38 6.47
CA ILE A 27 8.24 20.61 7.77
C ILE A 27 6.74 20.21 7.78
N LYS A 28 6.05 20.28 6.65
CA LYS A 28 4.61 19.96 6.56
C LYS A 28 4.30 18.47 6.59
N GLU A 29 5.11 17.65 5.95
CA GLU A 29 4.96 16.20 5.98
C GLU A 29 5.22 15.66 7.39
N LYS A 30 6.18 16.23 8.10
CA LYS A 30 6.53 15.86 9.48
C LYS A 30 5.38 16.10 10.47
N GLU A 31 4.68 17.23 10.35
CA GLU A 31 3.51 17.55 11.20
C GLU A 31 2.34 16.58 10.91
N LEU A 32 2.03 16.33 9.63
CA LEU A 32 0.97 15.40 9.23
C LEU A 32 1.18 13.99 9.75
N ILE A 33 2.41 13.53 9.77
CA ILE A 33 2.74 12.20 10.25
C ILE A 33 2.76 12.13 11.77
N GLN A 34 3.20 13.16 12.45
CA GLN A 34 3.05 13.26 13.91
C GLN A 34 1.58 13.23 14.33
N GLU A 35 0.72 13.92 13.60
CA GLU A 35 -0.73 13.86 13.83
C GLU A 35 -1.31 12.47 13.55
N ALA A 36 -0.88 11.82 12.47
CA ALA A 36 -1.32 10.47 12.13
C ALA A 36 -0.87 9.42 13.17
N ILE A 37 0.37 9.55 13.69
CA ILE A 37 0.88 8.68 14.75
C ILE A 37 0.11 8.90 16.06
N ALA A 38 -0.07 10.15 16.48
CA ALA A 38 -0.84 10.46 17.69
C ALA A 38 -2.27 9.92 17.58
N ALA A 39 -2.91 10.12 16.43
CA ALA A 39 -4.24 9.60 16.18
C ALA A 39 -4.30 8.06 16.18
N SER A 40 -3.26 7.37 15.72
CA SER A 40 -3.24 5.89 15.70
C SER A 40 -3.14 5.28 17.10
N HIS A 41 -2.46 5.94 18.03
CA HIS A 41 -2.37 5.48 19.43
C HIS A 41 -3.67 5.63 20.21
N ASP A 42 -4.37 6.73 19.99
CA ASP A 42 -5.54 7.08 20.79
C ASP A 42 -6.88 6.52 20.21
N PHE A 43 -6.90 6.10 18.94
CA PHE A 43 -8.14 5.83 18.20
C PHE A 43 -8.09 4.56 17.32
N ILE A 44 -7.46 3.47 17.79
CA ILE A 44 -7.37 2.19 17.03
C ILE A 44 -8.75 1.70 16.55
N GLU A 45 -9.79 1.82 17.37
CA GLU A 45 -11.14 1.40 16.98
C GLU A 45 -11.68 2.24 15.83
N GLU A 46 -11.46 3.55 15.84
CA GLU A 46 -11.86 4.46 14.76
C GLU A 46 -11.13 4.15 13.46
N LEU A 47 -9.82 3.86 13.55
CA LEU A 47 -9.04 3.43 12.40
C LEU A 47 -9.53 2.11 11.80
N GLN A 48 -9.92 1.15 12.63
CA GLN A 48 -10.47 -0.12 12.15
C GLN A 48 -11.83 0.04 11.48
N ILE A 49 -12.70 0.91 12.00
CA ILE A 49 -13.98 1.24 11.40
C ILE A 49 -13.75 1.90 10.03
N GLU A 50 -12.87 2.89 9.99
CA GLU A 50 -12.52 3.61 8.77
C GLU A 50 -11.87 2.68 7.72
N HIS A 51 -10.95 1.80 8.14
CA HIS A 51 -10.36 0.79 7.29
C HIS A 51 -11.43 -0.09 6.64
N THR A 52 -12.37 -0.56 7.45
CA THR A 52 -13.47 -1.39 6.96
C THR A 52 -14.31 -0.65 5.94
N ARG A 53 -14.66 0.60 6.20
CA ARG A 53 -15.45 1.47 5.30
C ARG A 53 -14.71 1.73 3.98
N LEU A 54 -13.44 2.06 4.05
CA LEU A 54 -12.65 2.42 2.88
C LEU A 54 -12.37 1.22 1.97
N PHE A 55 -11.99 0.08 2.54
CA PHE A 55 -11.32 -0.98 1.80
C PHE A 55 -12.06 -2.31 1.76
N ILE A 56 -12.95 -2.59 2.72
CA ILE A 56 -13.57 -3.92 2.87
C ILE A 56 -15.07 -3.91 2.62
N ASN A 57 -15.82 -3.07 3.32
CA ASN A 57 -17.28 -3.08 3.28
C ASN A 57 -17.88 -1.71 3.57
N GLY A 58 -18.37 -1.04 2.55
CA GLY A 58 -19.01 0.27 2.64
C GLY A 58 -20.38 0.28 1.97
N PHE A 59 -21.32 1.06 2.48
CA PHE A 59 -22.62 1.27 1.83
C PHE A 59 -22.62 2.63 1.10
N PRO A 60 -23.10 2.67 -0.17
CA PRO A 60 -23.68 1.59 -0.99
C PRO A 60 -22.65 0.67 -1.66
N HIS A 61 -21.37 0.98 -1.59
CA HIS A 61 -20.25 0.18 -2.12
C HIS A 61 -18.97 0.53 -1.36
N VAL A 62 -17.95 -0.32 -1.48
CA VAL A 62 -16.62 -0.07 -0.92
C VAL A 62 -16.06 1.23 -1.48
N ALA A 63 -15.61 2.13 -0.61
CA ALA A 63 -15.19 3.47 -1.00
C ALA A 63 -13.95 3.45 -1.91
N ALA A 64 -12.89 2.74 -1.53
CA ALA A 64 -11.64 2.64 -2.27
C ALA A 64 -11.11 1.19 -2.28
N PRO A 65 -11.67 0.27 -3.08
CA PRO A 65 -11.21 -1.11 -3.12
C PRO A 65 -9.72 -1.19 -3.48
N PRO A 66 -8.88 -1.91 -2.70
CA PRO A 66 -7.43 -1.93 -2.89
C PRO A 66 -6.98 -3.01 -3.91
N TYR A 67 -7.60 -3.04 -5.09
CA TYR A 67 -7.36 -4.02 -6.15
C TYR A 67 -7.19 -3.35 -7.50
N GLY A 68 -6.10 -3.65 -8.20
CA GLY A 68 -5.80 -3.03 -9.49
C GLY A 68 -6.84 -3.28 -10.57
N SER A 69 -7.41 -4.49 -10.64
CA SER A 69 -8.46 -4.85 -11.60
C SER A 69 -9.72 -3.98 -11.49
N VAL A 70 -10.04 -3.50 -10.29
CA VAL A 70 -11.20 -2.61 -10.08
C VAL A 70 -11.01 -1.29 -10.83
N TYR A 71 -9.81 -0.74 -10.85
CA TYR A 71 -9.50 0.55 -11.48
C TYR A 71 -9.29 0.41 -13.00
N LEU A 72 -8.63 -0.65 -13.44
CA LEU A 72 -8.28 -0.86 -14.84
C LEU A 72 -9.40 -1.52 -15.65
N GLU A 73 -10.09 -2.49 -15.05
CA GLU A 73 -11.08 -3.34 -15.75
C GLU A 73 -12.51 -3.16 -15.24
N LYS A 74 -12.70 -2.37 -14.16
CA LYS A 74 -13.99 -2.15 -13.47
C LYS A 74 -14.64 -3.44 -12.99
N THR A 75 -13.85 -4.43 -12.67
CA THR A 75 -14.28 -5.72 -12.14
C THR A 75 -13.32 -6.21 -11.08
N LEU A 76 -13.80 -6.92 -10.09
CA LEU A 76 -12.96 -7.61 -9.14
C LEU A 76 -12.52 -8.95 -9.78
N ARG A 77 -11.21 -9.23 -9.79
CA ARG A 77 -10.64 -10.44 -10.40
C ARG A 77 -10.85 -10.50 -11.93
N GLY A 78 -10.08 -9.74 -12.65
CA GLY A 78 -10.05 -9.73 -14.11
C GLY A 78 -8.78 -10.35 -14.68
N LYS A 79 -8.58 -10.17 -15.98
CA LYS A 79 -7.38 -10.61 -16.70
C LYS A 79 -6.10 -10.02 -16.13
N TYR A 80 -6.15 -8.79 -15.66
CA TYR A 80 -5.05 -8.11 -15.01
C TYR A 80 -4.53 -8.86 -13.77
N SER A 81 -5.44 -9.39 -12.94
CA SER A 81 -5.10 -10.21 -11.77
C SER A 81 -4.37 -11.50 -12.18
N ASP A 82 -4.81 -12.16 -13.26
CA ASP A 82 -4.17 -13.36 -13.79
C ASP A 82 -2.78 -13.06 -14.37
N GLU A 83 -2.60 -11.93 -15.06
CA GLU A 83 -1.31 -11.50 -15.61
C GLU A 83 -0.29 -11.21 -14.50
N ILE A 84 -0.70 -10.57 -13.40
CA ILE A 84 0.15 -10.35 -12.22
C ILE A 84 0.60 -11.68 -11.62
N LEU A 85 -0.31 -12.62 -11.41
CA LEU A 85 0.03 -13.92 -10.84
C LEU A 85 1.05 -14.68 -11.71
N LEU A 86 0.91 -14.63 -13.02
CA LEU A 86 1.88 -15.21 -13.94
C LEU A 86 3.24 -14.52 -13.84
N HIS A 87 3.26 -13.21 -13.68
CA HIS A 87 4.50 -12.44 -13.50
C HIS A 87 5.18 -12.78 -12.17
N TYR A 88 4.45 -12.87 -11.04
CA TYR A 88 4.98 -13.33 -9.77
C TYR A 88 5.70 -14.67 -9.91
N ARG A 89 5.02 -15.66 -10.50
CA ARG A 89 5.57 -17.01 -10.70
C ARG A 89 6.80 -17.05 -11.59
N SER A 90 6.86 -16.18 -12.59
CA SER A 90 8.03 -16.10 -13.48
C SER A 90 9.31 -15.67 -12.77
N LEU A 91 9.18 -14.98 -11.63
CA LEU A 91 10.27 -14.49 -10.79
C LEU A 91 10.44 -15.31 -9.48
N GLY A 92 9.73 -16.43 -9.37
CA GLY A 92 9.85 -17.34 -8.22
C GLY A 92 9.01 -16.99 -7.00
N TYR A 93 8.12 -16.00 -7.13
CA TYR A 93 7.16 -15.65 -6.08
C TYR A 93 5.81 -16.31 -6.37
N ASP A 94 5.19 -16.93 -5.37
CA ASP A 94 3.85 -17.52 -5.50
C ASP A 94 3.01 -17.24 -4.26
N LEU A 95 1.72 -17.14 -4.45
CA LEU A 95 0.76 -16.90 -3.39
C LEU A 95 0.27 -18.23 -2.79
N THR A 96 -0.05 -18.23 -1.50
CA THR A 96 -0.68 -19.39 -0.85
C THR A 96 -2.09 -19.61 -1.39
N PRO A 97 -2.65 -20.82 -1.33
CA PRO A 97 -3.98 -21.12 -1.89
C PRO A 97 -5.13 -20.34 -1.25
N ASP A 98 -4.94 -19.86 -0.03
CA ASP A 98 -5.89 -19.06 0.75
C ASP A 98 -5.59 -17.56 0.74
N ALA A 99 -4.61 -17.13 -0.06
CA ALA A 99 -4.28 -15.73 -0.24
C ALA A 99 -5.41 -14.95 -0.92
N ASP A 100 -5.43 -13.65 -0.67
CA ASP A 100 -6.27 -12.71 -1.40
C ASP A 100 -5.87 -12.63 -2.88
N LEU A 101 -6.57 -11.81 -3.66
CA LEU A 101 -6.32 -11.68 -5.09
C LEU A 101 -4.90 -11.17 -5.38
N PRO A 102 -4.24 -11.66 -6.43
CA PRO A 102 -2.88 -11.28 -6.79
C PRO A 102 -2.67 -9.78 -7.01
N ASP A 103 -3.70 -9.09 -7.47
CA ASP A 103 -3.70 -7.65 -7.74
C ASP A 103 -4.10 -6.79 -6.54
N SER A 104 -4.18 -7.38 -5.32
CA SER A 104 -4.35 -6.60 -4.10
C SER A 104 -3.13 -5.71 -3.83
N LEU A 105 -3.35 -4.55 -3.23
CA LEU A 105 -2.27 -3.64 -2.84
C LEU A 105 -1.23 -4.35 -1.96
N VAL A 106 -1.68 -5.16 -1.01
CA VAL A 106 -0.80 -5.88 -0.07
C VAL A 106 0.16 -6.80 -0.82
N HIS A 107 -0.35 -7.68 -1.70
CA HIS A 107 0.50 -8.61 -2.44
C HIS A 107 1.45 -7.92 -3.42
N GLN A 108 1.02 -6.79 -4.01
CA GLN A 108 1.92 -6.03 -4.87
C GLN A 108 3.06 -5.38 -4.08
N LEU A 109 2.80 -4.86 -2.88
CA LEU A 109 3.84 -4.32 -1.99
C LEU A 109 4.75 -5.43 -1.42
N GLU A 110 4.20 -6.59 -1.05
CA GLU A 110 4.98 -7.77 -0.65
C GLU A 110 5.91 -8.23 -1.76
N PHE A 111 5.43 -8.24 -3.00
CA PHE A 111 6.26 -8.61 -4.15
C PHE A 111 7.37 -7.59 -4.43
N LEU A 112 7.09 -6.29 -4.32
CA LEU A 112 8.12 -5.25 -4.41
C LEU A 112 9.17 -5.41 -3.31
N SER A 113 8.76 -5.72 -2.07
CA SER A 113 9.69 -6.02 -0.98
C SER A 113 10.56 -7.25 -1.29
N PHE A 114 9.98 -8.30 -1.85
CA PHE A 114 10.72 -9.50 -2.28
C PHE A 114 11.77 -9.16 -3.35
N LEU A 115 11.43 -8.34 -4.35
CA LEU A 115 12.37 -7.92 -5.39
C LEU A 115 13.50 -7.04 -4.82
N ALA A 116 13.17 -6.15 -3.88
CA ALA A 116 14.15 -5.29 -3.21
C ALA A 116 15.13 -6.12 -2.35
N GLU A 117 14.65 -7.11 -1.59
CA GLU A 117 15.48 -8.03 -0.81
C GLU A 117 16.44 -8.83 -1.70
N ASP A 118 15.99 -9.27 -2.88
CA ASP A 118 16.80 -9.96 -3.89
C ASP A 118 17.69 -9.01 -4.69
N GLN A 119 17.62 -7.69 -4.46
CA GLN A 119 18.34 -6.66 -5.23
C GLN A 119 18.03 -6.72 -6.74
N ASN A 120 16.83 -7.14 -7.10
CA ASN A 120 16.37 -7.24 -8.47
C ASN A 120 15.74 -5.92 -8.96
N PHE A 121 16.56 -4.88 -9.10
CA PHE A 121 16.12 -3.55 -9.51
C PHE A 121 15.44 -3.49 -10.88
N GLU A 122 15.86 -4.33 -11.81
CA GLU A 122 15.22 -4.40 -13.14
C GLU A 122 13.81 -4.99 -13.04
N GLY A 123 13.63 -6.05 -12.24
CA GLY A 123 12.32 -6.64 -11.97
C GLY A 123 11.38 -5.67 -11.24
N GLU A 124 11.92 -4.92 -10.28
CA GLU A 124 11.21 -3.88 -9.54
C GLU A 124 10.71 -2.78 -10.48
N LYS A 125 11.58 -2.23 -11.31
CA LYS A 125 11.24 -1.21 -12.30
C LYS A 125 10.20 -1.70 -13.33
N GLU A 126 10.35 -2.92 -13.83
CA GLU A 126 9.38 -3.53 -14.73
C GLU A 126 8.02 -3.67 -14.03
N PHE A 127 8.00 -4.18 -12.80
CA PHE A 127 6.77 -4.37 -12.06
C PHE A 127 6.07 -3.05 -11.75
N LEU A 128 6.81 -2.05 -11.26
CA LEU A 128 6.27 -0.72 -11.00
C LEU A 128 5.62 -0.13 -12.25
N SER A 129 6.35 -0.08 -13.35
CA SER A 129 5.86 0.57 -14.57
C SER A 129 4.70 -0.17 -15.24
N ARG A 130 4.71 -1.50 -15.21
CA ARG A 130 3.74 -2.33 -15.93
C ARG A 130 2.48 -2.65 -15.12
N PHE A 131 2.66 -2.88 -13.81
CA PHE A 131 1.58 -3.38 -12.97
C PHE A 131 1.16 -2.40 -11.88
N PHE A 132 2.05 -1.76 -11.16
CA PHE A 132 1.68 -0.95 -10.01
C PHE A 132 1.20 0.46 -10.40
N LEU A 133 2.02 1.22 -11.09
CA LEU A 133 1.75 2.63 -11.43
C LEU A 133 0.53 2.87 -12.35
N PRO A 134 0.09 1.94 -13.21
CA PRO A 134 -1.12 2.16 -14.01
C PRO A 134 -2.40 2.36 -13.20
N TRP A 135 -2.51 1.80 -12.02
CA TRP A 135 -3.74 1.89 -11.21
C TRP A 135 -3.57 2.59 -9.86
N PHE A 136 -2.39 2.49 -9.25
CA PHE A 136 -2.15 3.02 -7.90
C PHE A 136 -2.50 4.51 -7.75
N PRO A 137 -2.14 5.42 -8.68
CA PRO A 137 -2.53 6.82 -8.58
C PRO A 137 -4.05 7.06 -8.55
N LEU A 138 -4.83 6.21 -9.22
CA LEU A 138 -6.31 6.28 -9.21
C LEU A 138 -6.86 5.84 -7.84
N PHE A 139 -6.32 4.77 -7.29
CA PHE A 139 -6.61 4.31 -5.93
C PHE A 139 -6.23 5.37 -4.89
N ALA A 140 -5.01 5.90 -5.00
CA ALA A 140 -4.48 6.91 -4.08
C ALA A 140 -5.34 8.18 -4.06
N ALA A 141 -5.71 8.69 -5.23
CA ALA A 141 -6.60 9.84 -5.34
C ALA A 141 -7.96 9.58 -4.68
N ARG A 142 -8.55 8.41 -4.96
CA ARG A 142 -9.83 8.03 -4.38
C ARG A 142 -9.76 7.83 -2.86
N THR A 143 -8.71 7.19 -2.37
CA THR A 143 -8.52 7.02 -0.92
C THR A 143 -8.36 8.38 -0.23
N LYS A 144 -7.59 9.31 -0.80
CA LYS A 144 -7.40 10.66 -0.24
C LYS A 144 -8.70 11.47 -0.24
N GLU A 145 -9.57 11.28 -1.23
CA GLU A 145 -10.88 11.93 -1.30
C GLU A 145 -11.87 11.37 -0.27
N GLU A 146 -11.88 10.05 -0.09
CA GLU A 146 -12.84 9.34 0.73
C GLU A 146 -12.43 9.20 2.20
N ALA A 147 -11.13 9.30 2.51
CA ALA A 147 -10.64 9.12 3.86
C ALA A 147 -11.01 10.28 4.77
N GLU A 148 -11.76 9.96 5.82
CA GLU A 148 -12.13 10.90 6.89
C GLU A 148 -11.00 11.05 7.91
N HIS A 149 -10.22 9.98 8.11
CA HIS A 149 -9.12 9.97 9.07
C HIS A 149 -7.76 10.26 8.38
N PRO A 150 -6.96 11.23 8.87
CA PRO A 150 -5.68 11.65 8.26
C PRO A 150 -4.67 10.51 8.07
N PHE A 151 -4.70 9.50 8.95
CA PHE A 151 -3.82 8.34 8.90
C PHE A 151 -3.77 7.69 7.51
N TYR A 152 -4.93 7.43 6.89
CA TYR A 152 -4.97 6.78 5.57
C TYR A 152 -4.45 7.67 4.45
N GLN A 153 -4.66 8.99 4.54
CA GLN A 153 -4.08 9.93 3.58
C GLN A 153 -2.55 9.94 3.65
N VAL A 154 -2.00 9.85 4.86
CA VAL A 154 -0.54 9.80 5.10
C VAL A 154 0.04 8.50 4.57
N ILE A 155 -0.53 7.33 4.93
CA ILE A 155 -0.03 6.03 4.47
C ILE A 155 -0.03 5.95 2.94
N ILE A 156 -1.10 6.39 2.29
CA ILE A 156 -1.16 6.42 0.83
C ILE A 156 -0.13 7.37 0.23
N SER A 157 0.14 8.50 0.88
CA SER A 157 1.18 9.43 0.42
C SER A 157 2.59 8.85 0.56
N LEU A 158 2.85 8.06 1.60
CA LEU A 158 4.12 7.35 1.78
C LEU A 158 4.33 6.28 0.70
N ILE A 159 3.30 5.48 0.41
CA ILE A 159 3.39 4.48 -0.66
C ILE A 159 3.66 5.18 -2.00
N ASP A 160 2.94 6.27 -2.30
CA ASP A 160 3.13 7.09 -3.52
C ASP A 160 4.56 7.63 -3.62
N PHE A 161 5.13 8.09 -2.52
CA PHE A 161 6.49 8.59 -2.45
C PHE A 161 7.50 7.48 -2.79
N PHE A 162 7.46 6.35 -2.07
CA PHE A 162 8.42 5.27 -2.27
C PHE A 162 8.33 4.59 -3.64
N THR A 163 7.17 4.59 -4.27
CA THR A 163 6.98 3.96 -5.58
C THR A 163 7.27 4.88 -6.76
N LYS A 164 7.42 6.20 -6.54
CA LYS A 164 7.74 7.19 -7.59
C LYS A 164 9.21 7.58 -7.68
N GLU A 165 9.95 7.52 -6.57
CA GLU A 165 11.34 8.00 -6.54
C GLU A 165 12.26 7.25 -7.52
N GLU A 166 11.94 6.02 -7.88
CA GLU A 166 12.75 5.25 -8.83
C GLU A 166 12.66 5.75 -10.28
N GLU A 167 11.61 6.49 -10.66
CA GLU A 167 11.55 7.11 -12.00
C GLU A 167 12.50 8.31 -12.15
N GLU A 168 12.80 9.04 -11.05
CA GLU A 168 13.66 10.24 -11.10
C GLU A 168 15.16 9.94 -10.95
N TYR A 169 15.56 8.83 -10.35
CA TYR A 169 16.96 8.45 -10.14
C TYR A 169 17.54 7.48 -11.16
N GLY A 170 16.78 7.11 -12.17
CA GLY A 170 17.22 6.30 -13.30
C GLY A 170 18.12 7.11 -14.26
N VAL A 171 19.34 7.46 -13.83
CA VAL A 171 20.42 7.98 -14.70
C VAL A 171 21.35 6.85 -15.07
#